data_b34a70a5503d9f1139603a06432f7eaa
#
_entry.id   b34a70a5503d9f1139603a06432f7eaa
#
_cell.length_a   1.000
_cell.length_b   1.000
_cell.length_c   1.000
_cell.angle_alpha   90.00
_cell.angle_beta   90.00
_cell.angle_gamma   90.00
#
_symmetry.space_group_name_H-M   'P 1'
#
loop_
_entity.id
_entity.type
_entity.pdbx_description
1 polymer ?
#
loop_
_entity_poly.entity_id
_entity_poly.type
_entity_poly.pdbx_seq_one_letter_code
_entity_poly.pdbx_strand_id
1 'polypeptide(L)'
;MVGITCNVADDKGHTASASTNVTIVEPPPPPAPKTQALCSISFATDKKRPTRVDNEAKAFLDEVALDLQRQADAKAVVVGESTDAERAITAKQEKVAAKHKKAVVEQFAAQRGLNAKDYLVTEKGIDASRVSVATGSTDGQTVEDYLVPAGATFSSDVAGTTPVDETTVKVEVRKPLAERHPAHKKAAAAK
;
A
#
# COMPACT_ATOMS: atom_id res chain seq x y z
N MET A 1 36.82 6.52 -25.36
CA MET A 1 38.04 5.79 -25.71
C MET A 1 39.21 6.55 -25.10
N VAL A 2 40.05 5.90 -24.29
CA VAL A 2 41.21 6.51 -23.63
C VAL A 2 42.46 5.84 -24.18
N GLY A 3 43.40 6.63 -24.74
CA GLY A 3 44.68 6.16 -25.18
C GLY A 3 45.69 6.12 -24.02
N ILE A 4 46.31 4.99 -23.81
CA ILE A 4 47.39 4.82 -22.83
C ILE A 4 48.68 4.61 -23.58
N THR A 5 49.68 5.47 -23.33
CA THR A 5 50.99 5.37 -23.92
C THR A 5 52.03 5.15 -22.83
N CYS A 6 52.82 4.10 -22.96
CA CYS A 6 53.93 3.81 -22.08
C CYS A 6 55.24 4.14 -22.84
N ASN A 7 56.04 5.02 -22.24
CA ASN A 7 57.38 5.34 -22.77
C ASN A 7 58.43 4.84 -21.79
N VAL A 8 59.42 4.12 -22.30
CA VAL A 8 60.57 3.64 -21.51
C VAL A 8 61.84 4.16 -22.11
N ALA A 9 62.80 4.50 -21.28
CA ALA A 9 64.12 4.91 -21.67
C ALA A 9 65.16 4.11 -20.86
N ASP A 10 66.28 3.70 -21.53
CA ASP A 10 67.40 3.06 -20.85
C ASP A 10 68.47 4.09 -20.39
N ASP A 11 69.42 3.63 -19.62
CA ASP A 11 70.57 4.43 -19.12
C ASP A 11 71.53 4.90 -20.24
N LYS A 12 71.35 4.39 -21.45
CA LYS A 12 72.16 4.74 -22.65
C LYS A 12 71.41 5.69 -23.59
N GLY A 13 70.19 6.12 -23.21
CA GLY A 13 69.36 7.07 -23.93
C GLY A 13 68.54 6.44 -25.09
N HIS A 14 68.43 5.11 -25.17
CA HIS A 14 67.48 4.47 -26.09
C HIS A 14 66.08 4.57 -25.51
N THR A 15 65.09 4.90 -26.34
CA THR A 15 63.70 5.02 -25.97
C THR A 15 62.81 4.05 -26.75
N ALA A 16 61.81 3.49 -26.08
CA ALA A 16 60.78 2.70 -26.73
C ALA A 16 59.42 3.20 -26.24
N SER A 17 58.44 3.14 -27.13
CA SER A 17 57.06 3.59 -26.83
C SER A 17 56.05 2.56 -27.33
N ALA A 18 55.08 2.24 -26.50
CA ALA A 18 53.94 1.41 -26.87
C ALA A 18 52.64 2.10 -26.47
N SER A 19 51.65 2.08 -27.35
CA SER A 19 50.33 2.68 -27.10
C SER A 19 49.23 1.65 -27.27
N THR A 20 48.23 1.71 -26.39
CA THR A 20 47.00 0.93 -26.50
C THR A 20 45.80 1.81 -26.24
N ASN A 21 44.66 1.47 -26.81
CA ASN A 21 43.40 2.17 -26.59
C ASN A 21 42.51 1.30 -25.71
N VAL A 22 41.99 1.89 -24.63
CA VAL A 22 41.00 1.27 -23.74
C VAL A 22 39.64 1.95 -23.97
N THR A 23 38.65 1.17 -24.28
CA THR A 23 37.27 1.67 -24.34
C THR A 23 36.65 1.56 -22.95
N ILE A 24 36.38 2.70 -22.35
CA ILE A 24 35.58 2.76 -21.13
C ILE A 24 34.11 2.66 -21.56
N VAL A 25 33.46 1.59 -21.16
CA VAL A 25 32.00 1.41 -21.32
C VAL A 25 31.36 1.92 -20.06
N GLU A 26 30.47 2.89 -20.20
CA GLU A 26 29.67 3.36 -19.09
C GLU A 26 28.76 2.21 -18.58
N PRO A 27 28.71 1.96 -17.28
CA PRO A 27 27.81 0.93 -16.76
C PRO A 27 26.36 1.26 -17.16
N PRO A 28 25.53 0.24 -17.44
CA PRO A 28 24.14 0.48 -17.75
C PRO A 28 23.48 1.26 -16.61
N PRO A 29 22.56 2.19 -16.91
CA PRO A 29 21.83 2.92 -15.87
C PRO A 29 21.11 1.94 -14.95
N PRO A 30 21.00 2.23 -13.64
CA PRO A 30 20.27 1.38 -12.71
C PRO A 30 18.82 1.21 -13.21
N PRO A 31 18.23 0.04 -13.00
CA PRO A 31 16.84 -0.20 -13.40
C PRO A 31 15.92 0.81 -12.75
N ALA A 32 14.92 1.28 -13.49
CA ALA A 32 13.93 2.21 -12.96
C ALA A 32 13.18 1.56 -11.78
N PRO A 33 12.89 2.33 -10.71
CA PRO A 33 12.13 1.83 -9.59
C PRO A 33 10.72 1.39 -10.05
N LYS A 34 10.24 0.29 -9.48
CA LYS A 34 8.91 -0.27 -9.78
C LYS A 34 8.10 -0.41 -8.50
N THR A 35 6.79 -0.36 -8.65
CA THR A 35 5.84 -0.67 -7.59
C THR A 35 6.01 -2.12 -7.12
N GLN A 36 5.97 -2.32 -5.81
CA GLN A 36 6.14 -3.62 -5.16
C GLN A 36 4.85 -4.00 -4.44
N ALA A 37 4.33 -5.20 -4.71
CA ALA A 37 3.26 -5.77 -3.91
C ALA A 37 3.84 -6.19 -2.54
N LEU A 38 3.21 -5.76 -1.45
CA LEU A 38 3.65 -6.07 -0.09
C LEU A 38 2.89 -7.26 0.48
N CYS A 39 1.57 -7.13 0.59
CA CYS A 39 0.73 -8.17 1.16
C CYS A 39 -0.68 -8.14 0.57
N SER A 40 -1.41 -9.23 0.80
CA SER A 40 -2.84 -9.35 0.52
C SER A 40 -3.56 -9.74 1.81
N ILE A 41 -4.53 -8.94 2.22
CA ILE A 41 -5.25 -9.06 3.48
C ILE A 41 -6.66 -9.57 3.19
N SER A 42 -7.09 -10.67 3.84
CA SER A 42 -8.43 -11.22 3.70
C SER A 42 -9.41 -10.59 4.67
N PHE A 43 -10.61 -10.24 4.18
CA PHE A 43 -11.74 -9.75 4.97
C PHE A 43 -12.89 -10.75 5.05
N ALA A 44 -12.69 -11.98 4.60
CA ALA A 44 -13.74 -13.00 4.55
C ALA A 44 -14.15 -13.57 5.93
N THR A 45 -13.38 -13.28 6.97
CA THR A 45 -13.52 -13.88 8.31
C THR A 45 -14.75 -13.38 9.06
N ASP A 46 -15.07 -12.07 9.00
CA ASP A 46 -16.18 -11.45 9.71
C ASP A 46 -17.34 -11.14 8.77
N LYS A 47 -18.25 -12.11 8.60
CA LYS A 47 -19.44 -11.96 7.73
C LYS A 47 -20.40 -10.85 8.16
N LYS A 48 -20.36 -10.44 9.43
CA LYS A 48 -21.22 -9.36 9.95
C LYS A 48 -20.64 -7.97 9.70
N ARG A 49 -19.33 -7.89 9.53
CA ARG A 49 -18.59 -6.66 9.30
C ARG A 49 -17.54 -6.88 8.24
N PRO A 50 -17.95 -7.05 6.96
CA PRO A 50 -17.09 -7.52 5.88
C PRO A 50 -16.03 -6.49 5.44
N THR A 51 -16.03 -5.31 6.03
CA THR A 51 -15.07 -4.23 5.74
C THR A 51 -14.18 -3.88 6.94
N ARG A 52 -14.36 -4.59 8.07
CA ARG A 52 -13.66 -4.27 9.32
C ARG A 52 -12.22 -4.77 9.30
N VAL A 53 -11.28 -3.90 9.63
CA VAL A 53 -9.89 -4.25 9.93
C VAL A 53 -9.85 -5.03 11.24
N ASP A 54 -9.63 -6.33 11.19
CA ASP A 54 -9.47 -7.21 12.33
C ASP A 54 -8.01 -7.30 12.82
N ASN A 55 -7.71 -8.18 13.76
CA ASN A 55 -6.36 -8.29 14.31
C ASN A 55 -5.36 -8.89 13.33
N GLU A 56 -5.80 -9.76 12.41
CA GLU A 56 -4.96 -10.32 11.37
C GLU A 56 -4.60 -9.23 10.34
N ALA A 57 -5.61 -8.49 9.87
CA ALA A 57 -5.41 -7.34 9.00
C ALA A 57 -4.46 -6.30 9.61
N LYS A 58 -4.59 -6.03 10.92
CA LYS A 58 -3.67 -5.11 11.62
C LYS A 58 -2.22 -5.57 11.58
N ALA A 59 -1.96 -6.87 11.74
CA ALA A 59 -0.59 -7.39 11.70
C ALA A 59 0.08 -7.12 10.34
N PHE A 60 -0.64 -7.35 9.24
CA PHE A 60 -0.13 -7.03 7.90
C PHE A 60 0.07 -5.52 7.70
N LEU A 61 -0.89 -4.71 8.12
CA LEU A 61 -0.79 -3.24 8.02
C LEU A 61 0.35 -2.67 8.89
N ASP A 62 0.71 -3.35 9.98
CA ASP A 62 1.87 -2.98 10.80
C ASP A 62 3.18 -3.15 10.02
N GLU A 63 3.30 -4.20 9.21
CA GLU A 63 4.45 -4.41 8.32
C GLU A 63 4.50 -3.35 7.22
N VAL A 64 3.36 -3.04 6.60
CA VAL A 64 3.25 -1.95 5.61
C VAL A 64 3.70 -0.61 6.22
N ALA A 65 3.28 -0.33 7.46
CA ALA A 65 3.68 0.89 8.15
C ALA A 65 5.20 0.94 8.41
N LEU A 66 5.82 -0.18 8.78
CA LEU A 66 7.28 -0.27 8.97
C LEU A 66 8.03 -0.03 7.66
N ASP A 67 7.56 -0.55 6.55
CA ASP A 67 8.19 -0.33 5.25
C ASP A 67 8.09 1.14 4.82
N LEU A 68 6.94 1.78 5.06
CA LEU A 68 6.77 3.21 4.83
C LEU A 68 7.66 4.07 5.74
N GLN A 69 7.90 3.65 6.98
CA GLN A 69 8.79 4.35 7.89
C GLN A 69 10.26 4.22 7.46
N ARG A 70 10.66 3.07 6.93
CA ARG A 70 12.02 2.84 6.40
C ARG A 70 12.28 3.62 5.10
N GLN A 71 11.25 3.84 4.29
CA GLN A 71 11.33 4.49 2.99
C GLN A 71 10.52 5.80 3.02
N ALA A 72 11.13 6.88 3.51
CA ALA A 72 10.45 8.16 3.74
C ALA A 72 9.78 8.74 2.48
N ASP A 73 10.38 8.54 1.31
CA ASP A 73 9.89 9.07 0.03
C ASP A 73 8.92 8.13 -0.69
N ALA A 74 8.72 6.92 -0.19
CA ALA A 74 7.77 5.97 -0.76
C ALA A 74 6.33 6.29 -0.35
N LYS A 75 5.39 5.88 -1.20
CA LYS A 75 3.95 5.95 -0.96
C LYS A 75 3.36 4.55 -0.90
N ALA A 76 2.21 4.41 -0.26
CA ALA A 76 1.42 3.19 -0.31
C ALA A 76 0.17 3.41 -1.17
N VAL A 77 -0.22 2.39 -1.90
CA VAL A 77 -1.52 2.29 -2.55
C VAL A 77 -2.22 1.06 -1.98
N VAL A 78 -3.37 1.30 -1.38
CA VAL A 78 -4.22 0.28 -0.76
C VAL A 78 -5.35 -0.02 -1.75
N VAL A 79 -5.33 -1.21 -2.33
CA VAL A 79 -6.31 -1.62 -3.34
C VAL A 79 -7.34 -2.53 -2.70
N GLY A 80 -8.56 -2.02 -2.52
CA GLY A 80 -9.67 -2.84 -2.05
C GLY A 80 -10.31 -3.63 -3.18
N GLU A 81 -10.65 -4.88 -2.90
CA GLU A 81 -11.33 -5.77 -3.83
C GLU A 81 -12.72 -6.14 -3.31
N SER A 82 -13.62 -6.52 -4.21
CA SER A 82 -14.96 -6.98 -3.86
C SER A 82 -15.37 -8.17 -4.71
N THR A 83 -16.20 -9.04 -4.14
CA THR A 83 -16.77 -10.17 -4.88
C THR A 83 -17.81 -9.73 -5.91
N ASP A 84 -18.07 -10.57 -6.90
CA ASP A 84 -19.16 -10.36 -7.87
C ASP A 84 -20.51 -10.16 -7.16
N ALA A 85 -20.75 -10.90 -6.06
CA ALA A 85 -21.96 -10.75 -5.26
C ALA A 85 -22.06 -9.37 -4.61
N GLU A 86 -20.96 -8.85 -4.04
CA GLU A 86 -20.91 -7.52 -3.45
C GLU A 86 -21.08 -6.43 -4.51
N ARG A 87 -20.45 -6.58 -5.67
CA ARG A 87 -20.64 -5.67 -6.82
C ARG A 87 -22.10 -5.62 -7.29
N ALA A 88 -22.75 -6.78 -7.31
CA ALA A 88 -24.17 -6.85 -7.67
C ALA A 88 -25.09 -6.17 -6.62
N ILE A 89 -24.74 -6.23 -5.32
CA ILE A 89 -25.45 -5.51 -4.25
C ILE A 89 -25.26 -4.00 -4.45
N THR A 90 -24.03 -3.52 -4.61
CA THR A 90 -23.72 -2.10 -4.86
C THR A 90 -24.50 -1.58 -6.06
N ALA A 91 -24.47 -2.27 -7.19
CA ALA A 91 -25.19 -1.87 -8.40
C ALA A 91 -26.73 -1.81 -8.23
N LYS A 92 -27.31 -2.69 -7.41
CA LYS A 92 -28.74 -2.62 -7.04
C LYS A 92 -29.04 -1.39 -6.18
N GLN A 93 -28.19 -1.12 -5.20
CA GLN A 93 -28.34 0.03 -4.30
C GLN A 93 -28.19 1.36 -5.05
N GLU A 94 -27.25 1.46 -6.00
CA GLU A 94 -27.09 2.63 -6.87
C GLU A 94 -28.37 2.92 -7.68
N LYS A 95 -28.97 1.88 -8.25
CA LYS A 95 -30.25 2.04 -8.98
C LYS A 95 -31.39 2.53 -8.08
N VAL A 96 -31.39 2.13 -6.80
CA VAL A 96 -32.36 2.63 -5.81
C VAL A 96 -32.01 4.06 -5.40
N ALA A 97 -30.75 4.36 -5.17
CA ALA A 97 -30.26 5.70 -4.80
C ALA A 97 -30.56 6.74 -5.89
N ALA A 98 -30.46 6.35 -7.15
CA ALA A 98 -30.84 7.21 -8.28
C ALA A 98 -32.33 7.63 -8.25
N LYS A 99 -33.18 6.81 -7.65
CA LYS A 99 -34.63 7.10 -7.49
C LYS A 99 -34.95 7.77 -6.15
N HIS A 100 -34.16 7.48 -5.12
CA HIS A 100 -34.39 7.94 -3.75
C HIS A 100 -33.11 8.55 -3.16
N LYS A 101 -33.04 9.88 -3.05
CA LYS A 101 -31.87 10.66 -2.59
C LYS A 101 -31.29 10.27 -1.20
N LYS A 102 -31.97 9.43 -0.42
CA LYS A 102 -31.53 8.98 0.91
C LYS A 102 -31.06 7.53 0.97
N ALA A 103 -31.01 6.82 -0.17
CA ALA A 103 -30.52 5.45 -0.18
C ALA A 103 -29.01 5.42 0.05
N VAL A 104 -28.58 4.56 0.96
CA VAL A 104 -27.16 4.30 1.23
C VAL A 104 -26.66 3.29 0.21
N VAL A 105 -25.51 3.57 -0.39
CA VAL A 105 -24.81 2.66 -1.30
C VAL A 105 -23.59 2.12 -0.57
N GLU A 106 -23.52 0.80 -0.42
CA GLU A 106 -22.38 0.13 0.17
C GLU A 106 -21.32 -0.10 -0.90
N GLN A 107 -20.14 0.49 -0.70
CA GLN A 107 -18.98 0.36 -1.59
C GLN A 107 -17.91 -0.50 -0.89
N PHE A 108 -18.14 -1.81 -0.86
CA PHE A 108 -17.33 -2.75 -0.06
C PHE A 108 -15.82 -2.65 -0.33
N ALA A 109 -15.42 -2.63 -1.60
CA ALA A 109 -14.01 -2.52 -1.98
C ALA A 109 -13.38 -1.22 -1.47
N ALA A 110 -14.01 -0.08 -1.78
CA ALA A 110 -13.54 1.23 -1.33
C ALA A 110 -13.53 1.36 0.20
N GLN A 111 -14.55 0.80 0.86
CA GLN A 111 -14.66 0.81 2.32
C GLN A 111 -13.54 0.01 2.99
N ARG A 112 -13.16 -1.17 2.45
CA ARG A 112 -12.03 -1.96 2.94
C ARG A 112 -10.73 -1.16 2.83
N GLY A 113 -10.46 -0.60 1.65
CA GLY A 113 -9.28 0.22 1.42
C GLY A 113 -9.20 1.44 2.33
N LEU A 114 -10.31 2.16 2.51
CA LEU A 114 -10.36 3.31 3.41
C LEU A 114 -10.18 2.95 4.88
N ASN A 115 -10.76 1.83 5.33
CA ASN A 115 -10.58 1.37 6.70
C ASN A 115 -9.12 0.94 6.96
N ALA A 116 -8.43 0.35 5.97
CA ALA A 116 -7.01 0.03 6.05
C ALA A 116 -6.16 1.31 6.08
N LYS A 117 -6.42 2.27 5.20
CA LYS A 117 -5.77 3.59 5.21
C LYS A 117 -5.97 4.30 6.55
N ASP A 118 -7.19 4.33 7.08
CA ASP A 118 -7.49 4.95 8.37
C ASP A 118 -6.64 4.34 9.49
N TYR A 119 -6.45 3.02 9.47
CA TYR A 119 -5.56 2.36 10.43
C TYR A 119 -4.11 2.84 10.31
N LEU A 120 -3.56 2.89 9.10
CA LEU A 120 -2.20 3.37 8.85
C LEU A 120 -2.00 4.82 9.30
N VAL A 121 -2.98 5.68 9.05
CA VAL A 121 -2.90 7.09 9.39
C VAL A 121 -3.12 7.32 10.90
N THR A 122 -4.19 6.75 11.47
CA THR A 122 -4.61 7.08 12.85
C THR A 122 -3.86 6.29 13.91
N GLU A 123 -3.55 5.01 13.64
CA GLU A 123 -2.89 4.14 14.63
C GLU A 123 -1.38 4.05 14.43
N LYS A 124 -0.90 4.18 13.20
CA LYS A 124 0.54 4.07 12.88
C LYS A 124 1.20 5.42 12.60
N GLY A 125 0.42 6.49 12.51
CA GLY A 125 0.93 7.84 12.31
C GLY A 125 1.56 8.09 10.94
N ILE A 126 1.18 7.30 9.92
CA ILE A 126 1.62 7.54 8.55
C ILE A 126 0.88 8.77 8.00
N ASP A 127 1.60 9.67 7.33
CA ASP A 127 0.99 10.84 6.71
C ASP A 127 -0.06 10.42 5.67
N ALA A 128 -1.27 10.99 5.77
CA ALA A 128 -2.40 10.66 4.89
C ALA A 128 -2.09 10.93 3.40
N SER A 129 -1.21 11.86 3.09
CA SER A 129 -0.78 12.17 1.72
C SER A 129 0.11 11.08 1.10
N ARG A 130 0.65 10.19 1.93
CA ARG A 130 1.48 9.06 1.50
C ARG A 130 0.68 7.79 1.26
N VAL A 131 -0.60 7.75 1.65
CA VAL A 131 -1.45 6.57 1.48
C VAL A 131 -2.63 6.93 0.59
N SER A 132 -2.74 6.32 -0.56
CA SER A 132 -3.87 6.45 -1.48
C SER A 132 -4.68 5.16 -1.54
N VAL A 133 -5.96 5.29 -1.88
CA VAL A 133 -6.88 4.16 -1.98
C VAL A 133 -7.35 4.00 -3.41
N ALA A 134 -7.38 2.76 -3.87
CA ALA A 134 -7.96 2.39 -5.15
C ALA A 134 -8.87 1.16 -4.98
N THR A 135 -9.72 0.90 -5.95
CA THR A 135 -10.45 -0.35 -6.08
C THR A 135 -9.88 -1.14 -7.23
N GLY A 136 -9.78 -2.44 -7.06
CA GLY A 136 -9.38 -3.35 -8.13
C GLY A 136 -10.56 -4.10 -8.75
N SER A 137 -10.24 -4.98 -9.68
CA SER A 137 -11.23 -5.76 -10.44
C SER A 137 -11.21 -7.25 -10.10
N THR A 138 -10.31 -7.67 -9.20
CA THR A 138 -10.19 -9.07 -8.77
C THR A 138 -11.42 -9.49 -7.96
N ASP A 139 -11.88 -10.73 -8.15
CA ASP A 139 -12.99 -11.27 -7.38
C ASP A 139 -12.50 -11.77 -6.01
N GLY A 140 -12.76 -10.98 -4.97
CA GLY A 140 -12.30 -11.32 -3.63
C GLY A 140 -12.74 -10.33 -2.56
N GLN A 141 -12.75 -10.79 -1.31
CA GLN A 141 -12.93 -9.93 -0.14
C GLN A 141 -11.57 -9.61 0.45
N THR A 142 -10.74 -8.91 -0.33
CA THR A 142 -9.34 -8.66 0.00
C THR A 142 -8.97 -7.19 -0.08
N VAL A 143 -7.86 -6.86 0.51
CA VAL A 143 -7.12 -5.62 0.31
C VAL A 143 -5.70 -6.01 -0.08
N GLU A 144 -5.21 -5.44 -1.17
CA GLU A 144 -3.83 -5.60 -1.62
C GLU A 144 -3.07 -4.30 -1.37
N ASP A 145 -1.96 -4.41 -0.67
CA ASP A 145 -1.12 -3.27 -0.34
C ASP A 145 0.13 -3.23 -1.22
N TYR A 146 0.37 -2.08 -1.81
CA TYR A 146 1.50 -1.83 -2.70
C TYR A 146 2.37 -0.71 -2.17
N LEU A 147 3.69 -0.91 -2.23
CA LEU A 147 4.68 0.14 -2.00
C LEU A 147 5.11 0.74 -3.35
N VAL A 148 5.03 2.05 -3.44
CA VAL A 148 5.43 2.83 -4.62
C VAL A 148 6.66 3.65 -4.25
N PRO A 149 7.88 3.18 -4.59
CA PRO A 149 9.10 3.93 -4.35
C PRO A 149 9.13 5.26 -5.11
N ALA A 150 9.97 6.18 -4.68
CA ALA A 150 10.20 7.42 -5.41
C ALA A 150 10.60 7.15 -6.86
N GLY A 151 9.92 7.80 -7.81
CA GLY A 151 10.16 7.61 -9.25
C GLY A 151 9.38 6.47 -9.91
N ALA A 152 8.70 5.60 -9.14
CA ALA A 152 7.76 4.63 -9.69
C ALA A 152 6.38 5.26 -9.92
N THR A 153 5.59 4.69 -10.84
CA THR A 153 4.23 5.13 -11.14
C THR A 153 3.27 3.95 -11.01
N PHE A 154 2.44 3.96 -9.98
CA PHE A 154 1.53 2.87 -9.65
C PHE A 154 0.62 2.47 -10.83
N SER A 155 -0.01 3.44 -11.49
CA SER A 155 -0.93 3.17 -12.62
C SER A 155 -0.28 2.52 -13.84
N SER A 156 1.05 2.65 -13.98
CA SER A 156 1.81 2.00 -15.05
C SER A 156 2.19 0.57 -14.68
N ASP A 157 2.41 0.32 -13.38
CA ASP A 157 2.89 -0.97 -12.89
C ASP A 157 1.75 -1.94 -12.56
N VAL A 158 0.59 -1.40 -12.11
CA VAL A 158 -0.57 -2.19 -11.68
C VAL A 158 -1.81 -1.77 -12.50
N ALA A 159 -2.22 -2.63 -13.41
CA ALA A 159 -3.40 -2.40 -14.25
C ALA A 159 -4.70 -2.81 -13.55
N GLY A 160 -5.84 -2.28 -14.05
CA GLY A 160 -7.16 -2.69 -13.58
C GLY A 160 -7.60 -2.06 -12.25
N THR A 161 -6.90 -1.04 -11.78
CA THR A 161 -7.25 -0.31 -10.57
C THR A 161 -7.91 1.03 -10.89
N THR A 162 -8.84 1.46 -10.03
CA THR A 162 -9.55 2.74 -10.14
C THR A 162 -9.36 3.53 -8.85
N PRO A 163 -8.82 4.77 -8.89
CA PRO A 163 -8.70 5.60 -7.69
C PRO A 163 -10.06 5.84 -7.02
N VAL A 164 -10.09 5.82 -5.70
CA VAL A 164 -11.29 6.09 -4.90
C VAL A 164 -11.37 7.57 -4.56
N ASP A 165 -12.57 8.16 -4.77
CA ASP A 165 -12.89 9.45 -4.19
C ASP A 165 -13.25 9.27 -2.71
N GLU A 166 -12.30 9.52 -1.83
CA GLU A 166 -12.41 9.34 -0.38
C GLU A 166 -13.49 10.22 0.26
N THR A 167 -14.00 11.23 -0.44
CA THR A 167 -15.07 12.11 0.07
C THR A 167 -16.45 11.44 -0.03
N THR A 168 -16.60 10.43 -0.87
CA THR A 168 -17.86 9.73 -1.13
C THR A 168 -18.10 8.53 -0.24
N VAL A 169 -17.06 8.00 0.38
CA VAL A 169 -17.11 6.79 1.21
C VAL A 169 -16.75 7.14 2.67
N LYS A 170 -17.55 6.67 3.62
CA LYS A 170 -17.32 6.93 5.03
C LYS A 170 -16.49 5.83 5.67
N VAL A 171 -15.43 6.23 6.35
CA VAL A 171 -14.64 5.33 7.21
C VAL A 171 -15.52 4.80 8.35
N GLU A 172 -15.44 3.50 8.63
CA GLU A 172 -16.07 2.92 9.82
C GLU A 172 -15.31 3.35 11.07
N VAL A 173 -15.95 4.17 11.90
CA VAL A 173 -15.37 4.61 13.17
C VAL A 173 -15.14 3.40 14.07
N ARG A 174 -13.89 3.09 14.37
CA ARG A 174 -13.54 2.05 15.33
C ARG A 174 -13.91 2.51 16.72
N LYS A 175 -14.89 1.83 17.31
CA LYS A 175 -15.19 2.04 18.72
C LYS A 175 -14.05 1.47 19.55
N PRO A 176 -13.40 2.24 20.44
CA PRO A 176 -12.44 1.69 21.38
C PRO A 176 -13.13 0.56 22.17
N LEU A 177 -12.39 -0.49 22.50
CA LEU A 177 -12.85 -1.52 23.42
C LEU A 177 -13.32 -0.81 24.68
N ALA A 178 -14.60 -0.96 25.05
CA ALA A 178 -15.09 -0.43 26.31
C ALA A 178 -14.20 -0.95 27.42
N GLU A 179 -13.60 -0.05 28.21
CA GLU A 179 -12.83 -0.44 29.38
C GLU A 179 -13.71 -1.38 30.22
N ARG A 180 -13.23 -2.59 30.43
CA ARG A 180 -13.90 -3.51 31.34
C ARG A 180 -13.74 -2.92 32.72
N HIS A 181 -14.75 -2.19 33.19
CA HIS A 181 -14.81 -1.84 34.61
C HIS A 181 -14.75 -3.16 35.40
N PRO A 182 -13.81 -3.30 36.34
CA PRO A 182 -13.76 -4.47 37.18
C PRO A 182 -15.13 -4.56 37.90
N ALA A 183 -15.79 -5.69 37.71
CA ALA A 183 -17.09 -5.92 38.37
C ALA A 183 -16.89 -5.69 39.89
N HIS A 184 -17.53 -4.68 40.44
CA HIS A 184 -17.59 -4.48 41.88
C HIS A 184 -18.11 -5.78 42.51
N LYS A 185 -17.20 -6.54 43.14
CA LYS A 185 -17.61 -7.61 44.06
C LYS A 185 -18.50 -6.98 45.13
N LYS A 186 -19.81 -7.21 45.03
CA LYS A 186 -20.71 -6.92 46.18
C LYS A 186 -20.13 -7.69 47.36
N ALA A 187 -19.65 -6.98 48.35
CA ALA A 187 -19.32 -7.55 49.64
C ALA A 187 -20.58 -8.19 50.20
N ALA A 188 -20.57 -9.51 50.35
CA ALA A 188 -21.64 -10.21 51.08
C ALA A 188 -21.53 -9.74 52.53
N ALA A 189 -22.51 -9.01 52.98
CA ALA A 189 -22.69 -8.70 54.39
C ALA A 189 -22.96 -10.03 55.12
N ALA A 190 -22.01 -10.45 55.93
CA ALA A 190 -22.19 -11.50 56.89
C ALA A 190 -23.14 -10.98 58.01
N LYS A 191 -24.19 -11.71 58.25
CA LYS A 191 -24.96 -11.65 59.50
C LYS A 191 -24.36 -12.60 60.50
#